data_85f1d16c3b85e99c4b2aa5487e9dbfcd
#
_entry.id   85f1d16c3b85e99c4b2aa5487e9dbfcd
#
_cell.length_a   1.000
_cell.length_b   1.000
_cell.length_c   1.000
_cell.angle_alpha   90.00
_cell.angle_beta   90.00
_cell.angle_gamma   90.00
#
_symmetry.space_group_name_H-M   'P 1'
#
loop_
_entity.id
_entity.type
_entity.pdbx_description
1 polymer ?
#
loop_
_entity_poly.entity_id
_entity_poly.type
_entity_poly.pdbx_seq_one_letter_code
_entity_poly.pdbx_strand_id
1 'polypeptide(L)'
;ISTHKSKRARSAKNPKEYRDPKYKARRRKVIGVATALVLVFIGCGRYFFSSFAQKDTIVVGSKDYTEQLILGNIYADLLEEYTDYNIERKMNLGTAVLWNSMVEKKVDVCVDYTGTILVNIMKEEPKGSADDVYNHVKESVAKNYDLKLLDPLGFNNTYTLAMEEDVAEKYNIKTYSDLVKYSDEFVFSPTLAFENREDGLPGLQQNYDL
;
A
#
# COMPACT_ATOMS: atom_id res chain seq x y z
N ILE A 1 51.12 -20.73 85.16
CA ILE A 1 51.17 -20.70 83.70
C ILE A 1 50.15 -19.68 83.26
N SER A 2 50.68 -18.47 82.82
CA SER A 2 49.91 -17.30 82.42
C SER A 2 49.61 -17.36 80.91
N THR A 3 48.35 -17.21 80.51
CA THR A 3 47.97 -17.03 79.13
C THR A 3 47.43 -15.58 78.88
N HIS A 4 48.28 -14.80 78.25
CA HIS A 4 47.91 -13.47 77.76
C HIS A 4 46.90 -13.56 76.58
N LYS A 5 45.68 -13.08 76.78
CA LYS A 5 44.74 -12.82 75.72
C LYS A 5 44.89 -11.38 75.21
N SER A 6 45.51 -11.19 74.05
CA SER A 6 45.56 -9.94 73.32
C SER A 6 44.16 -9.60 72.77
N LYS A 7 43.52 -8.51 73.23
CA LYS A 7 42.32 -7.93 72.68
C LYS A 7 42.75 -6.97 71.56
N ARG A 8 42.59 -7.38 70.31
CA ARG A 8 42.58 -6.44 69.15
C ARG A 8 41.33 -5.57 69.22
N ALA A 9 41.49 -4.35 69.61
CA ALA A 9 40.45 -3.32 69.50
C ALA A 9 40.20 -2.99 67.99
N ARG A 10 39.02 -3.34 67.46
CA ARG A 10 38.55 -2.83 66.16
C ARG A 10 38.28 -1.36 66.38
N SER A 11 39.07 -0.51 65.72
CA SER A 11 38.83 0.88 65.63
C SER A 11 37.51 1.13 64.82
N ALA A 12 36.43 1.49 65.51
CA ALA A 12 35.21 1.92 64.91
C ALA A 12 35.48 3.25 64.19
N LYS A 13 35.34 3.26 62.89
CA LYS A 13 35.41 4.50 62.09
C LYS A 13 34.41 5.51 62.64
N ASN A 14 34.94 6.66 63.02
CA ASN A 14 34.20 7.73 63.67
C ASN A 14 33.06 8.25 62.77
N PRO A 15 31.77 8.28 63.18
CA PRO A 15 30.64 8.76 62.40
C PRO A 15 30.72 10.24 62.04
N LYS A 16 31.65 11.02 62.61
CA LYS A 16 31.83 12.44 62.36
C LYS A 16 32.50 12.76 61.03
N GLU A 17 33.20 11.80 60.41
CA GLU A 17 33.87 12.00 59.11
C GLU A 17 32.90 12.27 57.95
N TYR A 18 31.65 11.85 58.10
CA TYR A 18 30.57 12.13 57.12
C TYR A 18 29.94 13.52 57.17
N ARG A 19 30.37 14.39 58.10
CA ARG A 19 29.85 15.76 58.28
C ARG A 19 30.77 16.88 57.74
N ASP A 20 31.91 16.49 57.12
CA ASP A 20 32.86 17.48 56.58
C ASP A 20 32.18 18.27 55.45
N PRO A 21 32.13 19.59 55.53
CA PRO A 21 31.55 20.49 54.50
C PRO A 21 32.16 20.26 53.11
N LYS A 22 33.46 19.92 53.06
CA LYS A 22 34.18 19.65 51.80
C LYS A 22 33.68 18.34 51.15
N TYR A 23 33.40 17.31 51.95
CA TYR A 23 32.84 16.04 51.47
C TYR A 23 31.41 16.22 50.92
N LYS A 24 30.56 16.99 51.61
CA LYS A 24 29.20 17.32 51.13
C LYS A 24 29.23 18.12 49.85
N ALA A 25 30.14 19.11 49.72
CA ALA A 25 30.29 19.90 48.51
C ALA A 25 30.76 19.04 47.31
N ARG A 26 31.75 18.13 47.55
CA ARG A 26 32.25 17.21 46.53
C ARG A 26 31.17 16.23 46.07
N ARG A 27 30.39 15.65 47.00
CA ARG A 27 29.29 14.75 46.72
C ARG A 27 28.18 15.45 45.91
N ARG A 28 27.81 16.72 46.24
CA ARG A 28 26.83 17.53 45.47
C ARG A 28 27.30 17.75 44.05
N LYS A 29 28.60 18.07 43.86
CA LYS A 29 29.18 18.25 42.52
C LYS A 29 29.12 16.95 41.69
N VAL A 30 29.49 15.81 42.30
CA VAL A 30 29.45 14.51 41.62
C VAL A 30 28.02 14.12 41.27
N ILE A 31 27.06 14.30 42.19
CA ILE A 31 25.64 14.06 41.89
C ILE A 31 25.14 14.98 40.80
N GLY A 32 25.47 16.26 40.83
CA GLY A 32 25.07 17.21 39.79
C GLY A 32 25.60 16.84 38.41
N VAL A 33 26.88 16.44 38.30
CA VAL A 33 27.48 15.98 37.04
C VAL A 33 26.82 14.68 36.56
N ALA A 34 26.60 13.72 37.47
CA ALA A 34 25.94 12.47 37.13
C ALA A 34 24.50 12.70 36.63
N THR A 35 23.74 13.59 37.29
CA THR A 35 22.37 13.95 36.85
C THR A 35 22.39 14.65 35.50
N ALA A 36 23.33 15.58 35.25
CA ALA A 36 23.46 16.23 33.95
C ALA A 36 23.79 15.26 32.83
N LEU A 37 24.68 14.28 33.06
CA LEU A 37 25.01 13.23 32.11
C LEU A 37 23.80 12.35 31.81
N VAL A 38 23.01 11.97 32.82
CA VAL A 38 21.78 11.17 32.62
C VAL A 38 20.75 11.96 31.79
N LEU A 39 20.58 13.26 32.04
CA LEU A 39 19.68 14.11 31.25
C LEU A 39 20.15 14.26 29.80
N VAL A 40 21.45 14.40 29.57
CA VAL A 40 22.02 14.43 28.20
C VAL A 40 21.80 13.07 27.50
N PHE A 41 22.03 11.95 28.19
CA PHE A 41 21.78 10.61 27.65
C PHE A 41 20.29 10.40 27.32
N ILE A 42 19.37 10.84 28.17
CA ILE A 42 17.94 10.77 27.90
C ILE A 42 17.57 11.69 26.70
N GLY A 43 18.11 12.90 26.66
CA GLY A 43 17.88 13.84 25.55
C GLY A 43 18.42 13.33 24.22
N CYS A 44 19.66 12.83 24.19
CA CYS A 44 20.25 12.20 23.01
C CYS A 44 19.52 10.93 22.62
N GLY A 45 19.13 10.09 23.60
CA GLY A 45 18.36 8.88 23.33
C GLY A 45 17.00 9.17 22.68
N ARG A 46 16.30 10.19 23.17
CA ARG A 46 15.02 10.60 22.55
C ARG A 46 15.21 11.19 21.15
N TYR A 47 16.25 12.00 20.95
CA TYR A 47 16.59 12.55 19.64
C TYR A 47 16.99 11.44 18.65
N PHE A 48 17.80 10.47 19.06
CA PHE A 48 18.16 9.32 18.25
C PHE A 48 16.93 8.43 17.95
N PHE A 49 16.09 8.17 18.95
CA PHE A 49 14.88 7.34 18.76
C PHE A 49 13.83 8.00 17.86
N SER A 50 13.68 9.33 17.91
CA SER A 50 12.80 10.05 16.99
C SER A 50 13.35 10.10 15.56
N SER A 51 14.66 10.05 15.38
CA SER A 51 15.30 9.96 14.04
C SER A 51 15.24 8.56 13.43
N PHE A 52 14.97 7.55 14.23
CA PHE A 52 14.70 6.16 13.80
C PHE A 52 13.21 5.82 13.83
N ALA A 53 12.32 6.81 13.95
CA ALA A 53 10.90 6.56 13.71
C ALA A 53 10.77 6.03 12.28
N GLN A 54 10.52 4.72 12.16
CA GLN A 54 10.27 4.07 10.88
C GLN A 54 9.10 4.82 10.25
N LYS A 55 9.33 5.44 9.10
CA LYS A 55 8.25 6.08 8.35
C LYS A 55 7.21 5.02 8.04
N ASP A 56 5.95 5.34 8.25
CA ASP A 56 4.86 4.46 7.81
C ASP A 56 5.00 4.21 6.31
N THR A 57 4.70 3.00 5.89
CA THR A 57 4.82 2.59 4.48
C THR A 57 3.45 2.62 3.83
N ILE A 58 3.37 3.21 2.64
CA ILE A 58 2.21 3.10 1.75
C ILE A 58 2.58 2.17 0.61
N VAL A 59 1.76 1.18 0.37
CA VAL A 59 1.93 0.20 -0.70
C VAL A 59 1.05 0.58 -1.89
N VAL A 60 1.67 0.91 -3.02
CA VAL A 60 0.98 1.21 -4.28
C VAL A 60 0.96 -0.05 -5.15
N GLY A 61 -0.23 -0.49 -5.54
CA GLY A 61 -0.43 -1.64 -6.41
C GLY A 61 -0.82 -1.27 -7.84
N SER A 62 -0.46 -2.11 -8.81
CA SER A 62 -0.95 -2.02 -10.19
C SER A 62 -1.24 -3.37 -10.82
N LYS A 63 -2.12 -3.39 -11.83
CA LYS A 63 -2.29 -4.54 -12.72
C LYS A 63 -1.11 -4.65 -13.68
N ASP A 64 -1.12 -5.69 -14.51
CA ASP A 64 0.00 -6.18 -15.31
C ASP A 64 0.05 -5.64 -16.75
N TYR A 65 -0.64 -4.53 -17.07
CA TYR A 65 -0.61 -3.92 -18.39
C TYR A 65 -0.18 -2.44 -18.35
N THR A 66 0.28 -1.94 -19.48
CA THR A 66 1.03 -0.69 -19.62
C THR A 66 0.39 0.51 -18.94
N GLU A 67 -0.92 0.75 -19.17
CA GLU A 67 -1.63 1.88 -18.54
C GLU A 67 -1.57 1.81 -17.01
N GLN A 68 -1.82 0.64 -16.45
CA GLN A 68 -1.81 0.42 -15.00
C GLN A 68 -0.41 0.59 -14.40
N LEU A 69 0.63 0.14 -15.10
CA LEU A 69 2.02 0.36 -14.68
C LEU A 69 2.38 1.83 -14.69
N ILE A 70 1.96 2.59 -15.71
CA ILE A 70 2.17 4.03 -15.79
C ILE A 70 1.45 4.73 -14.63
N LEU A 71 0.17 4.46 -14.44
CA LEU A 71 -0.64 5.09 -13.39
C LEU A 71 -0.12 4.73 -11.99
N GLY A 72 0.22 3.47 -11.74
CA GLY A 72 0.79 3.03 -10.48
C GLY A 72 2.11 3.73 -10.14
N ASN A 73 2.99 3.90 -11.13
CA ASN A 73 4.24 4.64 -10.93
C ASN A 73 3.99 6.13 -10.71
N ILE A 74 3.08 6.78 -11.45
CA ILE A 74 2.71 8.18 -11.21
C ILE A 74 2.21 8.38 -9.79
N TYR A 75 1.33 7.51 -9.27
CA TYR A 75 0.87 7.59 -7.88
C TYR A 75 1.99 7.40 -6.88
N ALA A 76 2.87 6.44 -7.13
CA ALA A 76 4.01 6.19 -6.25
C ALA A 76 4.97 7.39 -6.23
N ASP A 77 5.32 7.95 -7.39
CA ASP A 77 6.21 9.10 -7.52
C ASP A 77 5.60 10.35 -6.84
N LEU A 78 4.30 10.58 -7.02
CA LEU A 78 3.61 11.69 -6.34
C LEU A 78 3.61 11.52 -4.81
N LEU A 79 3.37 10.31 -4.31
CA LEU A 79 3.41 10.05 -2.87
C LEU A 79 4.83 10.21 -2.32
N GLU A 80 5.87 9.79 -3.03
CA GLU A 80 7.28 10.01 -2.66
C GLU A 80 7.63 11.50 -2.60
N GLU A 81 7.18 12.30 -3.57
CA GLU A 81 7.49 13.72 -3.68
C GLU A 81 6.74 14.58 -2.64
N TYR A 82 5.46 14.25 -2.39
CA TYR A 82 4.58 15.11 -1.60
C TYR A 82 4.29 14.61 -0.19
N THR A 83 4.88 13.48 0.23
CA THR A 83 4.66 12.93 1.57
C THR A 83 5.94 12.44 2.21
N ASP A 84 5.89 12.23 3.53
CA ASP A 84 7.01 11.65 4.29
C ASP A 84 6.92 10.14 4.44
N TYR A 85 6.00 9.46 3.76
CA TYR A 85 5.85 8.00 3.82
C TYR A 85 6.98 7.28 3.06
N ASN A 86 7.25 6.02 3.44
CA ASN A 86 7.97 5.10 2.58
C ASN A 86 7.02 4.54 1.55
N ILE A 87 7.41 4.51 0.28
CA ILE A 87 6.54 4.00 -0.78
C ILE A 87 7.06 2.65 -1.28
N GLU A 88 6.23 1.64 -1.16
CA GLU A 88 6.48 0.31 -1.73
C GLU A 88 5.63 0.12 -2.98
N ARG A 89 6.24 -0.36 -4.06
CA ARG A 89 5.56 -0.63 -5.34
C ARG A 89 5.31 -2.12 -5.51
N LYS A 90 4.04 -2.54 -5.54
CA LYS A 90 3.60 -3.91 -5.88
C LYS A 90 2.93 -3.92 -7.25
N MET A 91 3.75 -3.93 -8.29
CA MET A 91 3.31 -3.87 -9.68
C MET A 91 3.11 -5.25 -10.29
N ASN A 92 2.48 -5.32 -11.48
CA ASN A 92 2.24 -6.55 -12.24
C ASN A 92 1.37 -7.59 -11.53
N LEU A 93 0.33 -7.15 -10.84
CA LEU A 93 -0.61 -8.06 -10.19
C LEU A 93 -1.80 -8.37 -11.12
N GLY A 94 -2.23 -9.63 -11.16
CA GLY A 94 -3.50 -9.98 -11.80
C GLY A 94 -4.69 -9.32 -11.08
N THR A 95 -5.79 -9.07 -11.79
CA THR A 95 -6.96 -8.34 -11.24
C THR A 95 -7.45 -8.89 -9.90
N ALA A 96 -7.62 -10.21 -9.78
CA ALA A 96 -8.09 -10.83 -8.55
C ALA A 96 -7.05 -10.73 -7.41
N VAL A 97 -5.76 -10.81 -7.74
CA VAL A 97 -4.68 -10.70 -6.75
C VAL A 97 -4.60 -9.28 -6.21
N LEU A 98 -4.69 -8.27 -7.08
CA LEU A 98 -4.70 -6.85 -6.68
C LEU A 98 -5.90 -6.57 -5.79
N TRP A 99 -7.10 -6.98 -6.19
CA TRP A 99 -8.32 -6.80 -5.42
C TRP A 99 -8.23 -7.41 -4.02
N ASN A 100 -7.83 -8.68 -3.93
CA ASN A 100 -7.67 -9.36 -2.65
C ASN A 100 -6.60 -8.66 -1.78
N SER A 101 -5.53 -8.18 -2.38
CA SER A 101 -4.48 -7.44 -1.67
C SER A 101 -4.99 -6.12 -1.09
N MET A 102 -5.91 -5.41 -1.78
CA MET A 102 -6.59 -4.24 -1.25
C MET A 102 -7.50 -4.59 -0.06
N VAL A 103 -8.34 -5.60 -0.20
CA VAL A 103 -9.25 -6.06 0.87
C VAL A 103 -8.48 -6.54 2.11
N GLU A 104 -7.36 -7.23 1.90
CA GLU A 104 -6.48 -7.71 2.96
C GLU A 104 -5.54 -6.61 3.52
N LYS A 105 -5.65 -5.36 3.04
CA LYS A 105 -4.81 -4.22 3.46
C LYS A 105 -3.31 -4.47 3.25
N LYS A 106 -2.96 -5.25 2.22
CA LYS A 106 -1.58 -5.49 1.76
C LYS A 106 -1.14 -4.54 0.65
N VAL A 107 -2.10 -3.85 0.05
CA VAL A 107 -1.97 -2.73 -0.87
C VAL A 107 -2.88 -1.63 -0.35
N ASP A 108 -2.37 -0.41 -0.27
CA ASP A 108 -3.08 0.72 0.31
C ASP A 108 -3.79 1.56 -0.75
N VAL A 109 -3.22 1.64 -1.95
CA VAL A 109 -3.77 2.41 -3.07
C VAL A 109 -3.49 1.72 -4.40
N CYS A 110 -4.48 1.72 -5.27
CA CYS A 110 -4.33 1.32 -6.67
C CYS A 110 -5.32 2.08 -7.55
N VAL A 111 -5.09 2.04 -8.87
CA VAL A 111 -6.08 2.47 -9.86
C VAL A 111 -6.91 1.26 -10.27
N ASP A 112 -8.22 1.41 -10.32
CA ASP A 112 -9.12 0.37 -10.85
C ASP A 112 -10.24 1.02 -11.68
N TYR A 113 -11.06 0.21 -12.30
CA TYR A 113 -12.13 0.63 -13.21
C TYR A 113 -13.47 0.22 -12.63
N THR A 114 -14.42 1.14 -12.62
CA THR A 114 -15.76 0.90 -12.07
C THR A 114 -16.46 -0.28 -12.73
N GLY A 115 -16.33 -0.42 -14.06
CA GLY A 115 -16.86 -1.58 -14.78
C GLY A 115 -16.24 -2.91 -14.35
N THR A 116 -14.92 -2.93 -14.09
CA THR A 116 -14.25 -4.14 -13.61
C THR A 116 -14.72 -4.52 -12.20
N ILE A 117 -14.83 -3.54 -11.32
CA ILE A 117 -15.32 -3.79 -9.94
C ILE A 117 -16.76 -4.31 -10.00
N LEU A 118 -17.63 -3.64 -10.76
CA LEU A 118 -19.04 -4.01 -10.88
C LEU A 118 -19.20 -5.44 -11.44
N VAL A 119 -18.66 -5.71 -12.62
CA VAL A 119 -18.93 -6.96 -13.33
C VAL A 119 -18.11 -8.12 -12.78
N ASN A 120 -16.79 -7.92 -12.55
CA ASN A 120 -15.94 -9.04 -12.19
C ASN A 120 -15.86 -9.31 -10.69
N ILE A 121 -16.02 -8.28 -9.85
CA ILE A 121 -15.91 -8.44 -8.40
C ILE A 121 -17.31 -8.58 -7.77
N MET A 122 -18.21 -7.65 -8.10
CA MET A 122 -19.56 -7.64 -7.51
C MET A 122 -20.51 -8.59 -8.22
N LYS A 123 -20.19 -9.03 -9.46
CA LYS A 123 -21.04 -9.90 -10.30
C LYS A 123 -22.41 -9.28 -10.60
N GLU A 124 -22.39 -7.99 -10.87
CA GLU A 124 -23.58 -7.20 -11.19
C GLU A 124 -23.52 -6.64 -12.61
N GLU A 125 -24.69 -6.53 -13.24
CA GLU A 125 -24.86 -5.89 -14.55
C GLU A 125 -24.80 -4.36 -14.45
N PRO A 126 -24.13 -3.66 -15.40
CA PRO A 126 -24.13 -2.21 -15.43
C PRO A 126 -25.54 -1.66 -15.73
N LYS A 127 -26.00 -0.69 -14.93
CA LYS A 127 -27.29 -0.06 -15.07
C LYS A 127 -27.14 1.46 -15.03
N GLY A 128 -27.84 2.15 -15.93
CA GLY A 128 -27.81 3.60 -16.00
C GLY A 128 -26.59 4.18 -16.70
N SER A 129 -26.21 5.39 -16.32
CA SER A 129 -25.05 6.11 -16.84
C SER A 129 -23.73 5.68 -16.18
N ALA A 130 -22.61 6.16 -16.70
CA ALA A 130 -21.30 5.95 -16.08
C ALA A 130 -21.25 6.51 -14.65
N ASP A 131 -21.94 7.64 -14.41
CA ASP A 131 -22.02 8.24 -13.08
C ASP A 131 -22.87 7.39 -12.13
N ASP A 132 -23.95 6.77 -12.61
CA ASP A 132 -24.76 5.84 -11.82
C ASP A 132 -23.92 4.62 -11.40
N VAL A 133 -23.17 4.05 -12.33
CA VAL A 133 -22.25 2.94 -12.05
C VAL A 133 -21.18 3.35 -11.05
N TYR A 134 -20.55 4.51 -11.22
CA TYR A 134 -19.55 5.02 -10.30
C TYR A 134 -20.12 5.16 -8.87
N ASN A 135 -21.26 5.81 -8.72
CA ASN A 135 -21.88 6.03 -7.42
C ASN A 135 -22.26 4.71 -6.75
N HIS A 136 -22.84 3.78 -7.51
CA HIS A 136 -23.19 2.45 -7.01
C HIS A 136 -21.96 1.68 -6.52
N VAL A 137 -20.89 1.65 -7.32
CA VAL A 137 -19.64 0.99 -6.95
C VAL A 137 -19.02 1.66 -5.72
N LYS A 138 -19.01 3.00 -5.66
CA LYS A 138 -18.47 3.77 -4.53
C LYS A 138 -19.14 3.41 -3.20
N GLU A 139 -20.47 3.36 -3.18
CA GLU A 139 -21.23 2.97 -1.99
C GLU A 139 -20.99 1.51 -1.61
N SER A 140 -20.98 0.63 -2.61
CA SER A 140 -20.84 -0.81 -2.40
C SER A 140 -19.46 -1.19 -1.87
N VAL A 141 -18.38 -0.60 -2.40
CA VAL A 141 -17.01 -0.91 -1.93
C VAL A 141 -16.78 -0.38 -0.52
N ALA A 142 -17.36 0.78 -0.18
CA ALA A 142 -17.28 1.32 1.17
C ALA A 142 -18.03 0.43 2.18
N LYS A 143 -19.22 -0.02 1.83
CA LYS A 143 -20.09 -0.82 2.71
C LYS A 143 -19.59 -2.25 2.91
N ASN A 144 -19.13 -2.90 1.83
CA ASN A 144 -18.90 -4.35 1.82
C ASN A 144 -17.43 -4.71 2.01
N TYR A 145 -16.48 -3.80 1.71
CA TYR A 145 -15.04 -4.11 1.67
C TYR A 145 -14.18 -3.16 2.49
N ASP A 146 -14.77 -2.16 3.16
CA ASP A 146 -14.02 -1.14 3.91
C ASP A 146 -12.96 -0.43 3.03
N LEU A 147 -13.31 -0.20 1.75
CA LEU A 147 -12.49 0.50 0.77
C LEU A 147 -13.12 1.84 0.39
N LYS A 148 -12.30 2.83 0.08
CA LYS A 148 -12.74 4.14 -0.38
C LYS A 148 -12.45 4.31 -1.87
N LEU A 149 -13.48 4.47 -2.69
CA LEU A 149 -13.32 4.89 -4.07
C LEU A 149 -13.16 6.41 -4.11
N LEU A 150 -12.04 6.87 -4.68
CA LEU A 150 -11.75 8.29 -4.88
C LEU A 150 -12.41 8.78 -6.18
N ASP A 151 -12.27 10.08 -6.46
CA ASP A 151 -12.84 10.68 -7.66
C ASP A 151 -12.22 10.10 -8.94
N PRO A 152 -12.99 10.04 -10.06
CA PRO A 152 -12.51 9.50 -11.32
C PRO A 152 -11.34 10.30 -11.89
N LEU A 153 -10.42 9.62 -12.58
CA LEU A 153 -9.27 10.26 -13.23
C LEU A 153 -9.63 11.03 -14.50
N GLY A 154 -10.88 10.97 -14.95
CA GLY A 154 -11.37 11.76 -16.07
C GLY A 154 -11.13 11.15 -17.47
N PHE A 155 -10.76 9.86 -17.54
CA PHE A 155 -10.67 9.14 -18.81
C PHE A 155 -11.49 7.85 -18.78
N ASN A 156 -11.74 7.29 -19.98
CA ASN A 156 -12.43 6.02 -20.14
C ASN A 156 -11.48 4.97 -20.70
N ASN A 157 -11.53 3.77 -20.12
CA ASN A 157 -10.83 2.59 -20.62
C ASN A 157 -11.89 1.52 -20.90
N THR A 158 -12.06 1.14 -22.15
CA THR A 158 -13.01 0.12 -22.57
C THR A 158 -12.33 -0.95 -23.41
N TYR A 159 -12.88 -2.16 -23.39
CA TYR A 159 -12.45 -3.23 -24.31
C TYR A 159 -12.96 -2.95 -25.71
N THR A 160 -12.14 -3.26 -26.71
CA THR A 160 -12.48 -3.22 -28.11
C THR A 160 -11.78 -4.35 -28.85
N LEU A 161 -12.33 -4.70 -30.01
CA LEU A 161 -11.63 -5.57 -30.96
C LEU A 161 -10.80 -4.70 -31.89
N ALA A 162 -9.62 -5.17 -32.25
CA ALA A 162 -8.76 -4.53 -33.23
C ALA A 162 -8.41 -5.52 -34.34
N MET A 163 -8.30 -5.05 -35.57
CA MET A 163 -7.84 -5.81 -36.72
C MET A 163 -7.05 -4.89 -37.66
N GLU A 164 -6.29 -5.47 -38.57
CA GLU A 164 -5.56 -4.69 -39.58
C GLU A 164 -6.54 -3.93 -40.48
N GLU A 165 -6.18 -2.68 -40.82
CA GLU A 165 -7.06 -1.78 -41.58
C GLU A 165 -7.37 -2.31 -42.98
N ASP A 166 -6.37 -2.84 -43.67
CA ASP A 166 -6.51 -3.45 -45.01
C ASP A 166 -7.44 -4.66 -45.02
N VAL A 167 -7.44 -5.43 -43.94
CA VAL A 167 -8.34 -6.58 -43.73
C VAL A 167 -9.77 -6.07 -43.49
N ALA A 168 -9.92 -5.09 -42.61
CA ALA A 168 -11.24 -4.48 -42.36
C ALA A 168 -11.84 -3.90 -43.63
N GLU A 169 -11.05 -3.20 -44.45
CA GLU A 169 -11.47 -2.63 -45.72
C GLU A 169 -11.85 -3.72 -46.74
N LYS A 170 -11.02 -4.75 -46.90
CA LYS A 170 -11.24 -5.87 -47.81
C LYS A 170 -12.58 -6.55 -47.59
N TYR A 171 -12.96 -6.77 -46.33
CA TYR A 171 -14.21 -7.41 -45.93
C TYR A 171 -15.33 -6.43 -45.61
N ASN A 172 -15.07 -5.12 -45.73
CA ASN A 172 -15.97 -4.04 -45.34
C ASN A 172 -16.54 -4.19 -43.91
N ILE A 173 -15.67 -4.52 -42.98
CA ILE A 173 -16.00 -4.70 -41.55
C ILE A 173 -15.88 -3.35 -40.85
N LYS A 174 -16.99 -2.88 -40.27
CA LYS A 174 -17.07 -1.63 -39.49
C LYS A 174 -17.65 -1.81 -38.11
N THR A 175 -18.34 -2.91 -37.88
CA THR A 175 -19.03 -3.24 -36.62
C THR A 175 -18.79 -4.68 -36.26
N TYR A 176 -19.08 -5.04 -35.02
CA TYR A 176 -19.04 -6.45 -34.59
C TYR A 176 -20.00 -7.34 -35.38
N SER A 177 -21.18 -6.81 -35.70
CA SER A 177 -22.16 -7.52 -36.54
C SER A 177 -21.66 -7.79 -37.98
N ASP A 178 -20.75 -6.96 -38.49
CA ASP A 178 -20.10 -7.22 -39.79
C ASP A 178 -19.06 -8.32 -39.66
N LEU A 179 -18.28 -8.32 -38.54
CA LEU A 179 -17.25 -9.31 -38.25
C LEU A 179 -17.84 -10.72 -38.15
N VAL A 180 -18.99 -10.87 -37.49
CA VAL A 180 -19.69 -12.16 -37.34
C VAL A 180 -19.89 -12.88 -38.68
N LYS A 181 -20.17 -12.15 -39.78
CA LYS A 181 -20.38 -12.72 -41.12
C LYS A 181 -19.15 -13.47 -41.65
N TYR A 182 -18.00 -13.20 -41.08
CA TYR A 182 -16.70 -13.75 -41.49
C TYR A 182 -15.96 -14.43 -40.35
N SER A 183 -16.64 -14.75 -39.25
CA SER A 183 -16.00 -15.27 -38.03
C SER A 183 -15.21 -16.56 -38.32
N ASP A 184 -15.65 -17.41 -39.23
CA ASP A 184 -14.96 -18.64 -39.64
C ASP A 184 -13.64 -18.37 -40.41
N GLU A 185 -13.44 -17.17 -40.91
CA GLU A 185 -12.24 -16.78 -41.67
C GLU A 185 -11.13 -16.18 -40.80
N PHE A 186 -11.43 -15.83 -39.57
CA PHE A 186 -10.52 -15.12 -38.67
C PHE A 186 -10.14 -15.95 -37.44
N VAL A 187 -8.90 -15.75 -37.00
CA VAL A 187 -8.44 -16.26 -35.69
C VAL A 187 -8.47 -15.11 -34.70
N PHE A 188 -9.27 -15.26 -33.68
CA PHE A 188 -9.33 -14.29 -32.58
C PHE A 188 -8.30 -14.65 -31.49
N SER A 189 -7.48 -13.68 -31.10
CA SER A 189 -6.46 -13.85 -30.08
C SER A 189 -6.66 -12.82 -28.95
N PRO A 190 -7.51 -13.14 -27.95
CA PRO A 190 -7.77 -12.28 -26.82
C PRO A 190 -6.63 -12.32 -25.79
N THR A 191 -6.61 -11.33 -24.92
CA THR A 191 -5.87 -11.47 -23.67
C THR A 191 -6.57 -12.48 -22.76
N LEU A 192 -5.82 -13.16 -21.89
CA LEU A 192 -6.37 -14.13 -20.93
C LEU A 192 -7.45 -13.49 -20.02
N ALA A 193 -7.28 -12.21 -19.68
CA ALA A 193 -8.29 -11.47 -18.92
C ALA A 193 -9.60 -11.32 -19.70
N PHE A 194 -9.55 -10.98 -20.99
CA PHE A 194 -10.73 -10.83 -21.83
C PHE A 194 -11.43 -12.17 -22.12
N GLU A 195 -10.65 -13.23 -22.28
CA GLU A 195 -11.17 -14.58 -22.51
C GLU A 195 -12.05 -15.08 -21.36
N ASN A 196 -11.69 -14.73 -20.11
CA ASN A 196 -12.34 -15.25 -18.92
C ASN A 196 -13.37 -14.30 -18.27
N ARG A 197 -13.58 -13.10 -18.83
CA ARG A 197 -14.55 -12.13 -18.31
C ARG A 197 -15.94 -12.38 -18.88
N GLU A 198 -16.97 -12.24 -18.06
CA GLU A 198 -18.37 -12.35 -18.51
C GLU A 198 -18.73 -11.29 -19.56
N ASP A 199 -18.18 -10.09 -19.43
CA ASP A 199 -18.30 -8.95 -20.37
C ASP A 199 -17.20 -8.92 -21.44
N GLY A 200 -16.41 -9.99 -21.56
CA GLY A 200 -15.39 -10.21 -22.58
C GLY A 200 -15.83 -11.15 -23.68
N LEU A 201 -15.03 -12.18 -23.99
CA LEU A 201 -15.34 -13.16 -25.03
C LEU A 201 -16.67 -13.89 -24.81
N PRO A 202 -17.02 -14.36 -23.59
CA PRO A 202 -18.35 -14.95 -23.35
C PRO A 202 -19.50 -13.99 -23.69
N GLY A 203 -19.36 -12.70 -23.34
CA GLY A 203 -20.35 -11.69 -23.66
C GLY A 203 -20.46 -11.42 -25.16
N LEU A 204 -19.35 -11.41 -25.89
CA LEU A 204 -19.38 -11.32 -27.36
C LEU A 204 -20.07 -12.50 -27.98
N GLN A 205 -19.75 -13.73 -27.57
CA GLN A 205 -20.36 -14.95 -28.06
C GLN A 205 -21.88 -14.97 -27.80
N GLN A 206 -22.29 -14.56 -26.61
CA GLN A 206 -23.71 -14.51 -26.26
C GLN A 206 -24.50 -13.46 -27.06
N ASN A 207 -23.92 -12.30 -27.36
CA ASN A 207 -24.63 -11.19 -28.00
C ASN A 207 -24.50 -11.14 -29.52
N TYR A 208 -23.46 -11.75 -30.08
CA TYR A 208 -23.13 -11.64 -31.51
C TYR A 208 -23.02 -13.00 -32.22
N ASP A 209 -23.21 -14.10 -31.52
CA ASP A 209 -23.10 -15.44 -32.10
C ASP A 209 -21.72 -15.70 -32.75
N LEU A 210 -20.67 -15.30 -32.04
CA LEU A 210 -19.25 -15.40 -32.44
C LEU A 210 -18.63 -16.72 -32.00
#